data_a993ff5315e1efaf7a814750e4b09ad1
#
_entry.id   a993ff5315e1efaf7a814750e4b09ad1
#
_cell.length_a   1.000
_cell.length_b   1.000
_cell.length_c   1.000
_cell.angle_alpha   90.00
_cell.angle_beta   90.00
_cell.angle_gamma   90.00
#
_symmetry.space_group_name_H-M   'P 1'
#
loop_
_entity.id
_entity.type
_entity.pdbx_description
1 polymer ?
#
loop_
_entity_poly.entity_id
_entity_poly.type
_entity_poly.pdbx_seq_one_letter_code
_entity_poly.pdbx_strand_id
1 'polypeptide(L)'
;MKIALVSLDQVWEDKNLNWKKCKHYIYKVLEHKAEIIIFPETTLTGFSTNVSKNSEKKSESITLARFQKEARKNSIAIVFGMIVEEKKSFFNKVFFISCTGDIIGEYSKIHTFSNAGEDKVIKSGNEIIVVEYKNYKIGMSICYDLRFPELYSAIGRRSDLIVNIANWPKKRVAHWNTMLSSRAIENQIFVAGVNRIGIDGNGLEYVESSTMYNANGERVKAYIELSGVKIYDIKKKDY
;
A
#
# COMPACT_ATOMS: atom_id res chain seq x y z
N MET A 1 -2.24 -16.16 -8.08
CA MET A 1 -1.15 -15.27 -7.56
C MET A 1 -1.36 -15.05 -6.07
N LYS A 2 -0.34 -15.38 -5.27
CA LYS A 2 -0.42 -15.23 -3.81
C LYS A 2 0.07 -13.86 -3.35
N ILE A 3 -0.82 -13.10 -2.72
CA ILE A 3 -0.60 -11.72 -2.28
C ILE A 3 -0.76 -11.65 -0.76
N ALA A 4 0.25 -11.15 -0.07
CA ALA A 4 0.23 -10.92 1.37
C ALA A 4 -0.06 -9.44 1.67
N LEU A 5 -1.09 -9.17 2.46
CA LEU A 5 -1.46 -7.85 2.96
C LEU A 5 -1.04 -7.74 4.42
N VAL A 6 -0.14 -6.80 4.75
CA VAL A 6 0.41 -6.64 6.10
C VAL A 6 -0.30 -5.52 6.85
N SER A 7 -0.93 -5.84 7.96
CA SER A 7 -1.44 -4.87 8.93
C SER A 7 -0.31 -4.51 9.91
N LEU A 8 0.60 -3.62 9.48
CA LEU A 8 1.79 -3.27 10.24
C LEU A 8 1.44 -2.35 11.43
N ASP A 9 1.87 -2.74 12.63
CA ASP A 9 1.90 -1.84 13.78
C ASP A 9 3.14 -0.94 13.66
N GLN A 10 2.94 0.22 13.02
CA GLN A 10 4.01 1.18 12.74
C GLN A 10 4.40 1.94 14.00
N VAL A 11 5.69 1.88 14.36
CA VAL A 11 6.28 2.75 15.37
C VAL A 11 6.41 4.16 14.76
N TRP A 12 5.90 5.15 15.47
CA TRP A 12 5.86 6.53 14.99
C TRP A 12 7.25 7.08 14.70
N GLU A 13 7.48 7.48 13.45
CA GLU A 13 8.72 8.11 12.95
C GLU A 13 10.03 7.35 13.24
N ASP A 14 9.96 6.03 13.45
CA ASP A 14 11.14 5.18 13.65
C ASP A 14 11.34 4.21 12.49
N LYS A 15 12.11 4.67 11.49
CA LYS A 15 12.41 3.88 10.29
C LYS A 15 13.13 2.56 10.60
N ASN A 16 13.96 2.52 11.62
CA ASN A 16 14.75 1.33 11.92
C ASN A 16 13.95 0.23 12.61
N LEU A 17 13.09 0.59 13.57
CA LEU A 17 12.19 -0.37 14.21
C LEU A 17 11.16 -0.90 13.20
N ASN A 18 10.57 -0.01 12.39
CA ASN A 18 9.63 -0.42 11.34
C ASN A 18 10.30 -1.31 10.29
N TRP A 19 11.54 -1.02 9.91
CA TRP A 19 12.30 -1.89 9.01
C TRP A 19 12.49 -3.30 9.58
N LYS A 20 12.81 -3.43 10.87
CA LYS A 20 12.92 -4.74 11.53
C LYS A 20 11.59 -5.51 11.46
N LYS A 21 10.47 -4.82 11.73
CA LYS A 21 9.12 -5.41 11.61
C LYS A 21 8.82 -5.83 10.15
N CYS A 22 9.10 -4.99 9.15
CA CYS A 22 8.91 -5.32 7.74
C CYS A 22 9.70 -6.57 7.34
N LYS A 23 10.97 -6.67 7.74
CA LYS A 23 11.79 -7.87 7.49
C LYS A 23 11.17 -9.13 8.10
N HIS A 24 10.69 -9.04 9.34
CA HIS A 24 10.00 -10.18 9.97
C HIS A 24 8.82 -10.66 9.12
N TYR A 25 7.97 -9.75 8.63
CA TYR A 25 6.84 -10.12 7.77
C TYR A 25 7.29 -10.66 6.42
N ILE A 26 8.34 -10.11 5.80
CA ILE A 26 8.89 -10.65 4.55
C ILE A 26 9.25 -12.13 4.72
N TYR A 27 10.03 -12.47 5.74
CA TYR A 27 10.41 -13.87 5.97
C TYR A 27 9.20 -14.76 6.31
N LYS A 28 8.28 -14.26 7.12
CA LYS A 28 7.07 -15.00 7.52
C LYS A 28 6.20 -15.42 6.32
N VAL A 29 6.03 -14.54 5.32
CA VAL A 29 5.17 -14.85 4.16
C VAL A 29 5.85 -15.74 3.13
N LEU A 30 7.18 -15.83 3.13
CA LEU A 30 7.92 -16.76 2.25
C LEU A 30 7.62 -18.23 2.55
N GLU A 31 7.40 -18.58 3.82
CA GLU A 31 7.01 -19.94 4.23
C GLU A 31 5.70 -20.39 3.55
N HIS A 32 4.88 -19.43 3.15
CA HIS A 32 3.58 -19.66 2.50
C HIS A 32 3.60 -19.37 1.00
N LYS A 33 4.80 -19.18 0.42
CA LYS A 33 5.02 -18.97 -1.01
C LYS A 33 4.27 -17.72 -1.54
N ALA A 34 4.21 -16.66 -0.75
CA ALA A 34 3.69 -15.39 -1.22
C ALA A 34 4.59 -14.84 -2.35
N GLU A 35 3.95 -14.30 -3.39
CA GLU A 35 4.63 -13.76 -4.57
C GLU A 35 4.76 -12.25 -4.50
N ILE A 36 3.83 -11.60 -3.78
CA ILE A 36 3.82 -10.16 -3.50
C ILE A 36 3.53 -9.97 -2.01
N ILE A 37 4.26 -9.05 -1.37
CA ILE A 37 3.94 -8.54 -0.04
C ILE A 37 3.67 -7.04 -0.12
N ILE A 38 2.58 -6.59 0.53
CA ILE A 38 2.12 -5.21 0.48
C ILE A 38 2.06 -4.65 1.89
N PHE A 39 2.75 -3.54 2.10
CA PHE A 39 2.80 -2.80 3.36
C PHE A 39 1.91 -1.55 3.32
N PRO A 40 1.52 -1.00 4.49
CA PRO A 40 0.69 0.22 4.58
C PRO A 40 1.41 1.47 4.05
N GLU A 41 0.65 2.54 3.85
CA GLU A 41 1.12 3.89 3.53
C GLU A 41 2.22 4.35 4.51
N THR A 42 3.21 5.11 4.00
CA THR A 42 4.34 5.61 4.80
C THR A 42 4.92 4.54 5.73
N THR A 43 5.25 3.40 5.14
CA THR A 43 5.53 2.11 5.80
C THR A 43 6.49 2.22 6.98
N LEU A 44 7.56 2.99 6.85
CA LEU A 44 8.58 3.06 7.88
C LEU A 44 8.42 4.21 8.88
N THR A 45 7.42 5.10 8.69
CA THR A 45 7.30 6.31 9.52
C THR A 45 5.93 6.48 10.16
N GLY A 46 4.88 5.83 9.64
CA GLY A 46 3.51 6.23 9.89
C GLY A 46 3.18 7.55 9.17
N PHE A 47 1.91 7.94 9.20
CA PHE A 47 1.42 9.14 8.52
C PHE A 47 1.75 10.41 9.33
N SER A 48 2.93 10.96 9.08
CA SER A 48 3.43 12.19 9.71
C SER A 48 3.58 13.31 8.71
N THR A 49 3.21 14.52 9.10
CA THR A 49 3.43 15.75 8.33
C THR A 49 4.83 16.35 8.56
N ASN A 50 5.66 15.74 9.40
CA ASN A 50 7.06 16.13 9.58
C ASN A 50 7.92 15.61 8.40
N VAL A 51 7.69 16.19 7.22
CA VAL A 51 8.33 15.75 5.97
C VAL A 51 9.84 15.90 5.96
N SER A 52 10.38 16.93 6.65
CA SER A 52 11.82 17.17 6.73
C SER A 52 12.58 16.03 7.43
N LYS A 53 11.96 15.40 8.44
CA LYS A 53 12.52 14.25 9.15
C LYS A 53 12.30 12.93 8.40
N ASN A 54 11.15 12.80 7.76
CA ASN A 54 10.64 11.49 7.31
C ASN A 54 10.87 11.22 5.83
N SER A 55 11.11 12.26 5.01
CA SER A 55 11.39 12.10 3.59
C SER A 55 12.81 11.57 3.32
N GLU A 56 12.98 11.08 2.12
CA GLU A 56 14.28 10.73 1.54
C GLU A 56 14.31 11.19 0.07
N LYS A 57 15.49 11.62 -0.41
CA LYS A 57 15.72 11.81 -1.84
C LYS A 57 15.80 10.44 -2.51
N LYS A 58 15.11 10.27 -3.62
CA LYS A 58 15.04 8.96 -4.31
C LYS A 58 16.42 8.40 -4.65
N SER A 59 17.33 9.24 -5.14
CA SER A 59 18.69 8.82 -5.54
C SER A 59 19.59 8.35 -4.38
N GLU A 60 19.26 8.73 -3.15
CA GLU A 60 20.06 8.47 -1.95
C GLU A 60 19.27 7.64 -0.91
N SER A 61 18.09 7.11 -1.30
CA SER A 61 17.16 6.50 -0.37
C SER A 61 17.66 5.16 0.18
N ILE A 62 17.95 5.16 1.47
CA ILE A 62 18.26 3.94 2.23
C ILE A 62 17.04 3.02 2.28
N THR A 63 15.85 3.59 2.38
CA THR A 63 14.59 2.82 2.39
C THR A 63 14.39 2.04 1.10
N LEU A 64 14.53 2.70 -0.06
CA LEU A 64 14.44 2.03 -1.36
C LEU A 64 15.49 0.93 -1.49
N ALA A 65 16.75 1.22 -1.19
CA ALA A 65 17.84 0.25 -1.27
C ALA A 65 17.61 -0.98 -0.39
N ARG A 66 17.05 -0.79 0.83
CA ARG A 66 16.69 -1.89 1.75
C ARG A 66 15.61 -2.80 1.14
N PHE A 67 14.52 -2.24 0.64
CA PHE A 67 13.43 -3.03 0.05
C PHE A 67 13.85 -3.71 -1.25
N GLN A 68 14.62 -3.04 -2.12
CA GLN A 68 15.17 -3.64 -3.35
C GLN A 68 16.08 -4.85 -3.03
N LYS A 69 16.94 -4.70 -2.02
CA LYS A 69 17.82 -5.79 -1.57
C LYS A 69 17.02 -7.01 -1.07
N GLU A 70 16.01 -6.79 -0.23
CA GLU A 70 15.20 -7.90 0.29
C GLU A 70 14.31 -8.53 -0.78
N ALA A 71 13.76 -7.74 -1.70
CA ALA A 71 13.00 -8.24 -2.84
C ALA A 71 13.83 -9.19 -3.70
N ARG A 72 15.03 -8.76 -4.08
CA ARG A 72 15.97 -9.58 -4.88
C ARG A 72 16.45 -10.81 -4.12
N LYS A 73 16.85 -10.63 -2.86
CA LYS A 73 17.37 -11.73 -2.03
C LYS A 73 16.36 -12.85 -1.85
N ASN A 74 15.09 -12.51 -1.70
CA ASN A 74 14.03 -13.44 -1.36
C ASN A 74 13.11 -13.79 -2.56
N SER A 75 13.41 -13.25 -3.75
CA SER A 75 12.62 -13.46 -4.97
C SER A 75 11.12 -13.16 -4.79
N ILE A 76 10.79 -12.11 -4.00
CA ILE A 76 9.43 -11.67 -3.70
C ILE A 76 9.24 -10.22 -4.13
N ALA A 77 8.12 -9.91 -4.78
CA ALA A 77 7.79 -8.50 -5.05
C ALA A 77 7.31 -7.78 -3.78
N ILE A 78 7.66 -6.50 -3.66
CA ILE A 78 7.35 -5.71 -2.47
C ILE A 78 6.66 -4.40 -2.89
N VAL A 79 5.50 -4.12 -2.27
CA VAL A 79 4.79 -2.84 -2.41
C VAL A 79 4.82 -2.12 -1.05
N PHE A 80 5.26 -0.88 -1.03
CA PHE A 80 5.36 -0.09 0.20
C PHE A 80 5.26 1.42 -0.08
N GLY A 81 4.93 2.19 0.95
CA GLY A 81 4.79 3.65 0.86
C GLY A 81 5.91 4.38 1.59
N MET A 82 6.30 5.56 1.08
CA MET A 82 7.21 6.49 1.75
C MET A 82 7.02 7.93 1.26
N ILE A 83 7.54 8.88 2.03
CA ILE A 83 7.64 10.28 1.60
C ILE A 83 8.96 10.48 0.85
N VAL A 84 8.87 11.04 -0.36
CA VAL A 84 10.01 11.30 -1.23
C VAL A 84 10.18 12.80 -1.44
N GLU A 85 11.41 13.29 -1.31
CA GLU A 85 11.80 14.65 -1.71
C GLU A 85 12.26 14.66 -3.16
N GLU A 86 11.59 15.46 -4.00
CA GLU A 86 11.95 15.71 -5.40
C GLU A 86 11.88 17.21 -5.71
N LYS A 87 12.97 17.77 -6.23
CA LYS A 87 13.04 19.20 -6.64
C LYS A 87 12.51 20.16 -5.57
N LYS A 88 12.85 19.92 -4.29
CA LYS A 88 12.41 20.70 -3.12
C LYS A 88 10.90 20.59 -2.83
N SER A 89 10.22 19.63 -3.38
CA SER A 89 8.83 19.26 -3.07
C SER A 89 8.79 17.87 -2.45
N PHE A 90 7.78 17.62 -1.63
CA PHE A 90 7.59 16.32 -0.98
C PHE A 90 6.36 15.63 -1.57
N PHE A 91 6.46 14.32 -1.77
CA PHE A 91 5.40 13.48 -2.33
C PHE A 91 5.19 12.25 -1.44
N ASN A 92 3.94 11.91 -1.19
CA ASN A 92 3.55 10.64 -0.60
C ASN A 92 3.47 9.61 -1.73
N LYS A 93 4.39 8.65 -1.76
CA LYS A 93 4.52 7.70 -2.87
C LYS A 93 4.36 6.25 -2.43
N VAL A 94 3.82 5.45 -3.34
CA VAL A 94 3.91 3.99 -3.27
C VAL A 94 4.84 3.49 -4.36
N PHE A 95 5.70 2.56 -3.98
CA PHE A 95 6.64 1.88 -4.87
C PHE A 95 6.25 0.41 -5.03
N PHE A 96 6.36 -0.08 -6.27
CA PHE A 96 6.30 -1.50 -6.57
C PHE A 96 7.68 -1.98 -7.00
N ILE A 97 8.30 -2.81 -6.18
CA ILE A 97 9.59 -3.45 -6.46
C ILE A 97 9.33 -4.88 -6.90
N SER A 98 9.88 -5.27 -8.04
CA SER A 98 9.80 -6.63 -8.56
C SER A 98 10.61 -7.63 -7.73
N CYS A 99 10.39 -8.91 -7.96
CA CYS A 99 11.20 -9.98 -7.32
C CYS A 99 12.69 -9.96 -7.73
N THR A 100 13.05 -9.22 -8.77
CA THR A 100 14.45 -8.97 -9.17
C THR A 100 15.07 -7.74 -8.50
N GLY A 101 14.26 -7.00 -7.72
CA GLY A 101 14.69 -5.80 -7.00
C GLY A 101 14.58 -4.50 -7.82
N ASP A 102 13.95 -4.55 -8.99
CA ASP A 102 13.76 -3.38 -9.85
C ASP A 102 12.49 -2.62 -9.44
N ILE A 103 12.54 -1.30 -9.49
CA ILE A 103 11.34 -0.47 -9.32
C ILE A 103 10.57 -0.53 -10.64
N ILE A 104 9.42 -1.22 -10.64
CA ILE A 104 8.55 -1.38 -11.80
C ILE A 104 7.29 -0.50 -11.75
N GLY A 105 7.06 0.15 -10.62
CA GLY A 105 5.99 1.12 -10.45
C GLY A 105 6.27 2.13 -9.35
N GLU A 106 5.86 3.37 -9.60
CA GLU A 106 5.97 4.49 -8.67
C GLU A 106 4.76 5.40 -8.87
N TYR A 107 3.91 5.50 -7.85
CA TYR A 107 2.71 6.35 -7.88
C TYR A 107 2.81 7.40 -6.79
N SER A 108 2.53 8.66 -7.14
CA SER A 108 2.40 9.77 -6.20
C SER A 108 0.92 9.98 -5.88
N LYS A 109 0.57 10.03 -4.60
CA LYS A 109 -0.80 10.30 -4.12
C LYS A 109 -1.37 11.53 -4.81
N ILE A 110 -2.53 11.37 -5.46
CA ILE A 110 -3.20 12.46 -6.20
C ILE A 110 -4.03 13.30 -5.23
N HIS A 111 -4.77 12.67 -4.33
CA HIS A 111 -5.65 13.36 -3.39
C HIS A 111 -5.04 13.39 -2.00
N THR A 112 -4.40 14.49 -1.66
CA THR A 112 -3.86 14.74 -0.32
C THR A 112 -4.97 14.98 0.69
N PHE A 113 -4.75 14.58 1.95
CA PHE A 113 -5.74 14.69 3.02
C PHE A 113 -5.63 16.02 3.75
N SER A 114 -6.34 17.05 3.28
CA SER A 114 -6.31 18.43 3.78
C SER A 114 -6.73 18.55 5.25
N ASN A 115 -7.68 17.74 5.72
CA ASN A 115 -8.11 17.77 7.13
C ASN A 115 -7.00 17.42 8.13
N ALA A 116 -5.92 16.78 7.68
CA ALA A 116 -4.73 16.54 8.49
C ALA A 116 -3.55 17.45 8.09
N GLY A 117 -3.77 18.42 7.21
CA GLY A 117 -2.74 19.36 6.76
C GLY A 117 -1.71 18.72 5.80
N GLU A 118 -2.01 17.56 5.22
CA GLU A 118 -1.10 16.91 4.26
C GLU A 118 -0.85 17.80 3.05
N ASP A 119 -1.89 18.46 2.53
CA ASP A 119 -1.84 19.37 1.38
C ASP A 119 -0.91 20.59 1.57
N LYS A 120 -0.60 20.93 2.82
CA LYS A 120 0.30 22.05 3.14
C LYS A 120 1.78 21.68 2.98
N VAL A 121 2.10 20.39 3.04
CA VAL A 121 3.49 19.89 3.06
C VAL A 121 3.77 18.85 1.98
N ILE A 122 2.75 18.18 1.43
CA ILE A 122 2.83 17.16 0.39
C ILE A 122 2.19 17.69 -0.89
N LYS A 123 2.92 17.63 -1.98
CA LYS A 123 2.42 17.97 -3.31
C LYS A 123 1.65 16.79 -3.91
N SER A 124 0.51 17.09 -4.51
CA SER A 124 -0.30 16.11 -5.25
C SER A 124 0.42 15.58 -6.48
N GLY A 125 0.27 14.27 -6.73
CA GLY A 125 0.59 13.67 -8.01
C GLY A 125 -0.44 14.01 -9.09
N ASN A 126 -0.18 13.58 -10.32
CA ASN A 126 -1.05 13.84 -11.47
C ASN A 126 -1.10 12.68 -12.48
N GLU A 127 -0.51 11.54 -12.15
CA GLU A 127 -0.43 10.39 -13.05
C GLU A 127 -1.05 9.14 -12.43
N ILE A 128 -1.76 8.39 -13.26
CA ILE A 128 -2.28 7.06 -12.93
C ILE A 128 -1.20 6.03 -13.30
N ILE A 129 -0.88 5.17 -12.36
CA ILE A 129 0.13 4.12 -12.55
C ILE A 129 -0.52 2.75 -12.44
N VAL A 130 -0.32 1.93 -13.47
CA VAL A 130 -0.68 0.51 -13.52
C VAL A 130 0.57 -0.28 -13.86
N VAL A 131 0.87 -1.28 -13.05
CA VAL A 131 2.06 -2.14 -13.17
C VAL A 131 1.64 -3.50 -13.73
N GLU A 132 2.34 -3.99 -14.72
CA GLU A 132 2.20 -5.39 -15.15
C GLU A 132 3.16 -6.28 -14.35
N TYR A 133 2.59 -7.25 -13.63
CA TYR A 133 3.37 -8.22 -12.86
C TYR A 133 2.69 -9.59 -12.90
N LYS A 134 3.42 -10.62 -13.33
CA LYS A 134 2.93 -12.02 -13.44
C LYS A 134 1.54 -12.14 -14.09
N ASN A 135 1.37 -11.53 -15.24
CA ASN A 135 0.12 -11.50 -16.03
C ASN A 135 -1.06 -10.76 -15.37
N TYR A 136 -0.83 -10.04 -14.27
CA TYR A 136 -1.81 -9.14 -13.66
C TYR A 136 -1.44 -7.69 -13.93
N LYS A 137 -2.45 -6.88 -14.23
CA LYS A 137 -2.37 -5.43 -14.28
C LYS A 137 -2.82 -4.89 -12.93
N ILE A 138 -1.90 -4.29 -12.18
CA ILE A 138 -2.10 -3.85 -10.79
C ILE A 138 -2.06 -2.32 -10.74
N GLY A 139 -3.22 -1.72 -10.47
CA GLY A 139 -3.34 -0.28 -10.24
C GLY A 139 -2.94 0.09 -8.81
N MET A 140 -2.37 1.28 -8.63
CA MET A 140 -1.90 1.75 -7.32
C MET A 140 -2.65 3.01 -6.89
N SER A 141 -3.00 3.08 -5.60
CA SER A 141 -3.61 4.25 -4.96
C SER A 141 -3.19 4.33 -3.49
N ILE A 142 -3.36 5.52 -2.88
CA ILE A 142 -2.94 5.75 -1.50
C ILE A 142 -4.09 6.36 -0.70
N CYS A 143 -4.54 5.65 0.34
CA CYS A 143 -5.38 6.12 1.44
C CYS A 143 -6.59 6.98 0.97
N TYR A 144 -6.49 8.29 1.07
CA TYR A 144 -7.58 9.23 0.78
C TYR A 144 -8.06 9.19 -0.68
N ASP A 145 -7.22 8.73 -1.62
CA ASP A 145 -7.60 8.46 -3.01
C ASP A 145 -8.83 7.54 -3.11
N LEU A 146 -9.05 6.67 -2.12
CA LEU A 146 -10.20 5.77 -2.06
C LEU A 146 -11.56 6.49 -2.13
N ARG A 147 -11.61 7.76 -1.72
CA ARG A 147 -12.84 8.56 -1.72
C ARG A 147 -13.26 9.06 -3.09
N PHE A 148 -12.39 8.96 -4.10
CA PHE A 148 -12.58 9.55 -5.42
C PHE A 148 -12.89 8.47 -6.45
N PRO A 149 -14.19 8.22 -6.77
CA PRO A 149 -14.59 7.18 -7.71
C PRO A 149 -14.04 7.40 -9.11
N GLU A 150 -13.89 8.65 -9.55
CA GLU A 150 -13.34 9.00 -10.85
C GLU A 150 -11.89 8.50 -11.03
N LEU A 151 -11.07 8.58 -9.98
CA LEU A 151 -9.72 8.04 -10.00
C LEU A 151 -9.75 6.52 -10.16
N TYR A 152 -10.61 5.84 -9.37
CA TYR A 152 -10.75 4.39 -9.42
C TYR A 152 -11.30 3.91 -10.75
N SER A 153 -12.25 4.64 -11.35
CA SER A 153 -12.77 4.35 -12.69
C SER A 153 -11.66 4.45 -13.74
N ALA A 154 -10.79 5.45 -13.64
CA ALA A 154 -9.69 5.63 -14.59
C ALA A 154 -8.60 4.54 -14.42
N ILE A 155 -8.28 4.13 -13.19
CA ILE A 155 -7.34 3.03 -12.89
C ILE A 155 -7.97 1.69 -13.31
N GLY A 156 -9.23 1.45 -12.95
CA GLY A 156 -9.93 0.17 -13.09
C GLY A 156 -10.03 -0.31 -14.52
N ARG A 157 -10.26 0.61 -15.48
CA ARG A 157 -10.29 0.29 -16.91
C ARG A 157 -9.02 -0.38 -17.45
N ARG A 158 -7.93 -0.31 -16.72
CA ARG A 158 -6.59 -0.80 -17.10
C ARG A 158 -6.08 -1.88 -16.18
N SER A 159 -6.85 -2.27 -15.15
CA SER A 159 -6.36 -3.11 -14.03
C SER A 159 -7.19 -4.37 -13.85
N ASP A 160 -6.56 -5.43 -13.38
CA ASP A 160 -7.20 -6.64 -12.86
C ASP A 160 -7.36 -6.56 -11.32
N LEU A 161 -6.51 -5.74 -10.67
CA LEU A 161 -6.48 -5.49 -9.24
C LEU A 161 -6.10 -4.03 -8.98
N ILE A 162 -6.78 -3.36 -8.04
CA ILE A 162 -6.29 -2.11 -7.48
C ILE A 162 -5.84 -2.35 -6.04
N VAL A 163 -4.67 -1.83 -5.69
CA VAL A 163 -4.13 -1.82 -4.34
C VAL A 163 -4.23 -0.41 -3.77
N ASN A 164 -4.84 -0.29 -2.58
CA ASN A 164 -4.82 0.94 -1.78
C ASN A 164 -4.06 0.69 -0.49
N ILE A 165 -2.95 1.39 -0.27
CA ILE A 165 -2.20 1.37 0.98
C ILE A 165 -2.59 2.58 1.84
N ALA A 166 -2.76 2.39 3.16
CA ALA A 166 -3.35 3.44 3.99
C ALA A 166 -2.85 3.49 5.44
N ASN A 167 -3.05 4.66 6.05
CA ASN A 167 -3.18 4.89 7.49
C ASN A 167 -4.62 5.37 7.74
N TRP A 168 -5.58 4.44 7.79
CA TRP A 168 -7.01 4.72 7.89
C TRP A 168 -7.53 4.48 9.31
N PRO A 169 -7.91 5.53 10.07
CA PRO A 169 -8.26 5.40 11.48
C PRO A 169 -9.50 4.55 11.76
N LYS A 170 -9.53 3.89 12.90
CA LYS A 170 -10.63 3.07 13.43
C LYS A 170 -12.00 3.74 13.32
N LYS A 171 -12.08 5.03 13.65
CA LYS A 171 -13.35 5.82 13.60
C LYS A 171 -14.01 5.82 12.21
N ARG A 172 -13.27 5.53 11.16
CA ARG A 172 -13.74 5.54 9.76
C ARG A 172 -13.61 4.18 9.07
N VAL A 173 -13.44 3.09 9.83
CA VAL A 173 -13.26 1.74 9.25
C VAL A 173 -14.50 1.27 8.47
N ALA A 174 -15.69 1.71 8.87
CA ALA A 174 -16.92 1.43 8.10
C ALA A 174 -16.84 2.05 6.69
N HIS A 175 -16.40 3.30 6.58
CA HIS A 175 -16.18 3.97 5.28
C HIS A 175 -15.13 3.20 4.44
N TRP A 176 -14.03 2.77 5.07
CA TRP A 176 -12.98 1.98 4.42
C TRP A 176 -13.54 0.74 3.75
N ASN A 177 -14.24 -0.08 4.51
CA ASN A 177 -14.82 -1.32 4.01
C ASN A 177 -15.86 -1.09 2.89
N THR A 178 -16.78 -0.14 3.11
CA THR A 178 -17.82 0.20 2.12
C THR A 178 -17.20 0.68 0.82
N MET A 179 -16.24 1.62 0.88
CA MET A 179 -15.63 2.16 -0.33
C MET A 179 -14.78 1.14 -1.07
N LEU A 180 -14.00 0.29 -0.39
CA LEU A 180 -13.26 -0.79 -1.06
C LEU A 180 -14.19 -1.73 -1.83
N SER A 181 -15.30 -2.14 -1.19
CA SER A 181 -16.32 -2.97 -1.83
C SER A 181 -16.96 -2.27 -3.04
N SER A 182 -17.35 -0.99 -2.88
CA SER A 182 -17.94 -0.20 -3.97
C SER A 182 -16.99 -0.07 -5.16
N ARG A 183 -15.70 0.22 -4.90
CA ARG A 183 -14.69 0.32 -5.96
C ARG A 183 -14.50 -0.99 -6.72
N ALA A 184 -14.62 -2.12 -6.04
CA ALA A 184 -14.56 -3.43 -6.67
C ALA A 184 -15.78 -3.68 -7.59
N ILE A 185 -17.00 -3.37 -7.12
CA ILE A 185 -18.23 -3.50 -7.88
C ILE A 185 -18.24 -2.58 -9.11
N GLU A 186 -17.97 -1.28 -8.90
CA GLU A 186 -18.02 -0.27 -9.95
C GLU A 186 -17.07 -0.58 -11.11
N ASN A 187 -15.92 -1.19 -10.82
CA ASN A 187 -14.87 -1.46 -11.81
C ASN A 187 -14.79 -2.93 -12.22
N GLN A 188 -15.59 -3.82 -11.62
CA GLN A 188 -15.62 -5.26 -11.90
C GLN A 188 -14.25 -5.95 -11.78
N ILE A 189 -13.46 -5.57 -10.76
CA ILE A 189 -12.10 -6.05 -10.52
C ILE A 189 -11.87 -6.37 -9.03
N PHE A 190 -10.71 -6.97 -8.72
CA PHE A 190 -10.27 -7.08 -7.34
C PHE A 190 -9.84 -5.71 -6.79
N VAL A 191 -10.17 -5.44 -5.51
CA VAL A 191 -9.66 -4.28 -4.79
C VAL A 191 -9.09 -4.74 -3.45
N ALA A 192 -7.81 -4.49 -3.22
CA ALA A 192 -7.11 -4.79 -1.98
C ALA A 192 -6.83 -3.49 -1.20
N GLY A 193 -7.29 -3.45 0.04
CA GLY A 193 -6.96 -2.39 0.98
C GLY A 193 -5.98 -2.87 2.03
N VAL A 194 -4.88 -2.15 2.22
CA VAL A 194 -3.83 -2.47 3.19
C VAL A 194 -3.71 -1.34 4.19
N ASN A 195 -4.07 -1.62 5.45
CA ASN A 195 -4.09 -0.62 6.50
C ASN A 195 -3.14 -0.98 7.64
N ARG A 196 -2.64 0.03 8.34
CA ARG A 196 -1.88 -0.18 9.59
C ARG A 196 -2.78 -0.60 10.75
N ILE A 197 -2.15 -1.00 11.88
CA ILE A 197 -2.77 -1.20 13.19
C ILE A 197 -2.02 -0.41 14.27
N GLY A 198 -2.56 -0.41 15.51
CA GLY A 198 -1.94 0.22 16.68
C GLY A 198 -2.36 1.69 16.86
N ILE A 199 -1.56 2.45 17.56
CA ILE A 199 -1.79 3.88 17.85
C ILE A 199 -0.66 4.67 17.22
N ASP A 200 -0.97 5.83 16.60
CA ASP A 200 0.04 6.71 16.03
C ASP A 200 0.51 7.79 17.02
N GLY A 201 1.50 8.60 16.61
CA GLY A 201 2.03 9.69 17.43
C GLY A 201 1.05 10.82 17.73
N ASN A 202 -0.10 10.86 17.05
CA ASN A 202 -1.20 11.81 17.29
C ASN A 202 -2.30 11.19 18.18
N GLY A 203 -2.11 9.96 18.69
CA GLY A 203 -3.10 9.25 19.50
C GLY A 203 -4.28 8.67 18.72
N LEU A 204 -4.21 8.61 17.40
CA LEU A 204 -5.23 7.96 16.58
C LEU A 204 -5.08 6.44 16.65
N GLU A 205 -6.19 5.75 16.88
CA GLU A 205 -6.26 4.30 16.94
C GLU A 205 -6.57 3.72 15.54
N TYR A 206 -5.90 2.61 15.21
CA TYR A 206 -6.05 1.85 13.98
C TYR A 206 -6.30 0.38 14.32
N VAL A 207 -7.25 -0.23 13.64
CA VAL A 207 -7.62 -1.64 13.83
C VAL A 207 -7.33 -2.45 12.59
N GLU A 208 -7.17 -3.75 12.76
CA GLU A 208 -6.97 -4.64 11.63
C GLU A 208 -8.16 -4.56 10.67
N SER A 209 -7.88 -4.06 9.48
CA SER A 209 -8.87 -3.84 8.43
C SER A 209 -8.30 -4.06 7.02
N SER A 210 -7.09 -4.63 6.93
CA SER A 210 -6.57 -5.08 5.65
C SER A 210 -7.43 -6.21 5.10
N THR A 211 -7.88 -6.06 3.84
CA THR A 211 -8.85 -6.97 3.23
C THR A 211 -8.80 -6.86 1.70
N MET A 212 -9.44 -7.83 1.03
CA MET A 212 -9.60 -7.85 -0.43
C MET A 212 -11.06 -8.09 -0.76
N TYR A 213 -11.55 -7.41 -1.79
CA TYR A 213 -12.88 -7.58 -2.37
C TYR A 213 -12.77 -8.09 -3.81
N ASN A 214 -13.69 -8.98 -4.19
CA ASN A 214 -13.85 -9.44 -5.57
C ASN A 214 -14.73 -8.48 -6.39
N ALA A 215 -14.92 -8.76 -7.67
CA ALA A 215 -15.73 -7.96 -8.59
C ALA A 215 -17.21 -7.82 -8.18
N ASN A 216 -17.73 -8.73 -7.35
CA ASN A 216 -19.09 -8.65 -6.79
C ASN A 216 -19.16 -7.81 -5.51
N GLY A 217 -18.03 -7.24 -5.04
CA GLY A 217 -17.97 -6.51 -3.79
C GLY A 217 -17.99 -7.40 -2.54
N GLU A 218 -17.77 -8.68 -2.69
CA GLU A 218 -17.71 -9.64 -1.59
C GLU A 218 -16.26 -9.71 -1.05
N ARG A 219 -16.15 -9.87 0.28
CA ARG A 219 -14.82 -10.11 0.87
C ARG A 219 -14.27 -11.45 0.39
N VAL A 220 -13.10 -11.40 -0.18
CA VAL A 220 -12.34 -12.62 -0.49
C VAL A 220 -11.89 -13.25 0.83
N LYS A 221 -12.12 -14.54 0.99
CA LYS A 221 -11.58 -15.28 2.12
C LYS A 221 -10.08 -15.40 1.98
N ALA A 222 -9.33 -15.05 3.02
CA ALA A 222 -7.90 -15.24 3.02
C ALA A 222 -7.57 -16.75 2.94
N TYR A 223 -6.57 -17.08 2.13
CA TYR A 223 -6.03 -18.43 2.05
C TYR A 223 -5.31 -18.81 3.36
N ILE A 224 -4.60 -17.83 3.95
CA ILE A 224 -3.93 -17.96 5.24
C ILE A 224 -4.11 -16.67 6.02
N GLU A 225 -4.43 -16.79 7.30
CA GLU A 225 -4.46 -15.69 8.25
C GLU A 225 -3.43 -15.93 9.36
N LEU A 226 -2.51 -15.00 9.51
CA LEU A 226 -1.49 -15.00 10.57
C LEU A 226 -1.59 -13.67 11.30
N SER A 227 -1.03 -13.60 12.53
CA SER A 227 -0.97 -12.32 13.26
C SER A 227 -0.34 -11.23 12.40
N GLY A 228 -1.12 -10.19 12.09
CA GLY A 228 -0.72 -9.02 11.32
C GLY A 228 -0.54 -9.23 9.82
N VAL A 229 -0.89 -10.39 9.24
CA VAL A 229 -0.83 -10.59 7.79
C VAL A 229 -1.88 -11.59 7.30
N LYS A 230 -2.51 -11.25 6.18
CA LYS A 230 -3.43 -12.13 5.44
C LYS A 230 -2.88 -12.41 4.05
N ILE A 231 -2.89 -13.67 3.65
CA ILE A 231 -2.43 -14.10 2.32
C ILE A 231 -3.64 -14.53 1.51
N TYR A 232 -3.80 -13.95 0.34
CA TYR A 232 -4.86 -14.24 -0.62
C TYR A 232 -4.28 -14.98 -1.81
N ASP A 233 -4.97 -16.02 -2.29
CA ASP A 233 -4.61 -16.67 -3.56
C ASP A 233 -5.68 -16.31 -4.60
N ILE A 234 -5.35 -15.36 -5.46
CA ILE A 234 -6.26 -14.89 -6.50
C ILE A 234 -5.94 -15.55 -7.83
N LYS A 235 -6.99 -15.86 -8.57
CA LYS A 235 -6.90 -16.33 -9.95
C LYS A 235 -7.53 -15.29 -10.86
N LYS A 236 -6.85 -14.96 -11.96
CA LYS A 236 -7.44 -14.14 -13.01
C LYS A 236 -8.65 -14.90 -13.57
N LYS A 237 -9.82 -14.31 -13.47
CA LYS A 237 -10.98 -14.87 -14.12
C LYS A 237 -10.88 -14.57 -15.62
N ASP A 238 -11.05 -15.58 -16.43
CA ASP A 238 -11.42 -15.38 -17.81
C ASP A 238 -12.87 -14.87 -17.78
N TYR A 239 -13.08 -13.60 -18.13
CA TYR A 239 -14.40 -12.98 -18.25
C TYR A 239 -15.02 -13.36 -19.59
#